data_9ca159c9578ed68786350d73c7116faa
#
_entry.id   9ca159c9578ed68786350d73c7116faa
#
_cell.length_a   1.000
_cell.length_b   1.000
_cell.length_c   1.000
_cell.angle_alpha   90.00
_cell.angle_beta   90.00
_cell.angle_gamma   90.00
#
_symmetry.space_group_name_H-M   'P 1'
#
loop_
_entity.id
_entity.type
_entity.pdbx_description
1 polymer ?
#
loop_
_entity_poly.entity_id
_entity_poly.type
_entity_poly.pdbx_seq_one_letter_code
_entity_poly.pdbx_strand_id
1 'polypeptide(L)'
;MQWVAEQFESCTFLEEENVIRSVEFEEAGGILFCFCVQSKGFLRVDFRPLENQKIAVQLTLEEGAEAMVRLLCHGRERSDFTFRTLQRHVGNGSKSVVEVRCVCEDEARVDYRGKIEVPEHITGVKAEQKNKNLLLSTEAYVYTEPAMDIRSKDVECFHGAAVGGIDPEVLRYFSMRGMEKLSAQELYIAGFLN
;
A
#
# COMPACT_ATOMS: atom_id res chain seq x y z
N MET A 1 18.95 -0.38 -3.87
CA MET A 1 18.69 0.99 -4.36
C MET A 1 18.19 1.03 -5.82
N GLN A 2 18.71 0.20 -6.72
CA GLN A 2 18.29 0.20 -8.14
C GLN A 2 16.80 -0.09 -8.38
N TRP A 3 16.16 -0.93 -7.59
CA TRP A 3 14.80 -1.39 -7.85
C TRP A 3 13.71 -0.31 -7.67
N VAL A 4 13.95 0.72 -6.86
CA VAL A 4 12.99 1.82 -6.59
C VAL A 4 13.41 3.12 -7.27
N ALA A 5 14.71 3.41 -7.38
CA ALA A 5 15.23 4.73 -7.76
C ALA A 5 15.15 5.06 -9.27
N GLU A 6 15.03 4.08 -10.16
CA GLU A 6 15.13 4.32 -11.61
C GLU A 6 13.91 5.01 -12.25
N GLN A 7 12.82 5.24 -11.50
CA GLN A 7 11.54 5.75 -12.05
C GLN A 7 10.98 7.00 -11.36
N PHE A 8 11.71 7.58 -10.37
CA PHE A 8 11.17 8.67 -9.55
C PHE A 8 12.08 9.89 -9.56
N GLU A 9 11.50 11.06 -9.86
CA GLU A 9 12.22 12.32 -10.07
C GLU A 9 12.56 13.08 -8.77
N SER A 10 11.91 12.77 -7.66
CA SER A 10 12.15 13.42 -6.37
C SER A 10 12.27 12.42 -5.23
N CYS A 11 13.08 12.72 -4.23
CA CYS A 11 13.25 11.91 -3.04
C CYS A 11 13.05 12.79 -1.80
N THR A 12 12.08 12.42 -0.96
CA THR A 12 11.86 13.08 0.32
C THR A 12 12.34 12.15 1.43
N PHE A 13 13.34 12.60 2.18
CA PHE A 13 13.81 11.89 3.38
C PHE A 13 13.09 12.46 4.60
N LEU A 14 12.48 11.59 5.39
CA LEU A 14 11.89 11.94 6.67
C LEU A 14 12.53 11.04 7.74
N GLU A 15 13.36 11.64 8.57
CA GLU A 15 13.89 11.05 9.79
C GLU A 15 13.10 11.63 10.95
N GLU A 16 12.09 10.92 11.44
CA GLU A 16 11.28 11.41 12.56
C GLU A 16 10.88 10.26 13.49
N GLU A 17 10.93 10.53 14.78
CA GLU A 17 10.43 9.64 15.83
C GLU A 17 8.91 9.83 16.01
N ASN A 18 8.14 8.73 16.01
CA ASN A 18 6.72 8.70 16.39
C ASN A 18 5.79 9.59 15.54
N VAL A 19 5.79 9.41 14.22
CA VAL A 19 4.99 10.22 13.30
C VAL A 19 3.72 9.51 12.86
N ILE A 20 2.60 10.23 12.93
CA ILE A 20 1.34 9.88 12.26
C ILE A 20 1.04 10.97 11.25
N ARG A 21 1.02 10.65 9.96
CA ARG A 21 0.76 11.62 8.89
C ARG A 21 -0.22 11.09 7.84
N SER A 22 -1.01 12.02 7.28
CA SER A 22 -1.67 11.86 6.00
C SER A 22 -0.91 12.70 4.98
N VAL A 23 -0.56 12.11 3.85
CA VAL A 23 0.12 12.82 2.77
C VAL A 23 -0.91 13.13 1.68
N GLU A 24 -1.12 14.41 1.45
CA GLU A 24 -1.92 14.93 0.35
C GLU A 24 -0.99 15.39 -0.77
N PHE A 25 -1.44 15.26 -2.00
CA PHE A 25 -0.67 15.58 -3.20
C PHE A 25 -1.31 16.78 -3.89
N GLU A 26 -0.51 17.75 -4.26
CA GLU A 26 -0.97 18.95 -4.98
C GLU A 26 -0.89 18.78 -6.50
N GLU A 27 0.05 17.95 -6.97
CA GLU A 27 0.29 17.71 -8.39
C GLU A 27 0.51 16.22 -8.67
N ALA A 28 0.14 15.78 -9.87
CA ALA A 28 0.47 14.45 -10.36
C ALA A 28 1.97 14.34 -10.70
N GLY A 29 2.58 13.19 -10.41
CA GLY A 29 4.00 12.99 -10.67
C GLY A 29 4.59 11.75 -10.00
N GLY A 30 5.90 11.62 -10.06
CA GLY A 30 6.66 10.54 -9.43
C GLY A 30 7.37 11.00 -8.16
N ILE A 31 7.02 10.43 -6.99
CA ILE A 31 7.62 10.79 -5.71
C ILE A 31 8.12 9.53 -4.99
N LEU A 32 9.36 9.57 -4.52
CA LEU A 32 9.94 8.55 -3.65
C LEU A 32 9.99 9.08 -2.20
N PHE A 33 9.35 8.36 -1.29
CA PHE A 33 9.43 8.59 0.14
C PHE A 33 10.37 7.58 0.78
N CYS A 34 11.40 8.07 1.48
CA CYS A 34 12.31 7.24 2.26
C CYS A 34 12.11 7.53 3.74
N PHE A 35 11.72 6.53 4.50
CA PHE A 35 11.57 6.61 5.95
C PHE A 35 12.60 5.71 6.62
N CYS A 36 13.38 6.28 7.54
CA CYS A 36 14.19 5.53 8.47
C CYS A 36 13.53 5.59 9.85
N VAL A 37 12.97 4.47 10.30
CA VAL A 37 12.33 4.39 11.62
C VAL A 37 13.38 3.89 12.60
N GLN A 38 13.81 4.79 13.49
CA GLN A 38 14.85 4.53 14.47
C GLN A 38 14.43 3.50 15.51
N SER A 39 15.38 3.02 16.28
CA SER A 39 15.17 1.98 17.29
C SER A 39 14.04 2.32 18.25
N LYS A 40 13.04 1.40 18.33
CA LYS A 40 11.80 1.53 19.11
C LYS A 40 10.89 2.69 18.68
N GLY A 41 11.19 3.34 17.54
CA GLY A 41 10.34 4.36 16.95
C GLY A 41 9.07 3.78 16.31
N PHE A 42 8.09 4.65 16.06
CA PHE A 42 6.84 4.29 15.40
C PHE A 42 6.53 5.26 14.27
N LEU A 43 6.16 4.71 13.11
CA LEU A 43 5.71 5.48 11.95
C LEU A 43 4.35 4.97 11.48
N ARG A 44 3.41 5.90 11.25
CA ARG A 44 2.20 5.61 10.48
C ARG A 44 2.00 6.68 9.43
N VAL A 45 1.86 6.25 8.16
CA VAL A 45 1.60 7.16 7.04
C VAL A 45 0.48 6.60 6.18
N ASP A 46 -0.49 7.46 5.88
CA ASP A 46 -1.59 7.17 4.96
C ASP A 46 -1.44 8.06 3.71
N PHE A 47 -1.26 7.45 2.55
CA PHE A 47 -1.19 8.13 1.27
C PHE A 47 -2.54 8.03 0.55
N ARG A 48 -3.05 9.18 0.10
CA ARG A 48 -4.24 9.28 -0.77
C ARG A 48 -3.83 9.98 -2.07
N PRO A 49 -3.30 9.23 -3.03
CA PRO A 49 -2.79 9.79 -4.27
C PRO A 49 -3.90 10.43 -5.12
N LEU A 50 -3.52 11.46 -5.85
CA LEU A 50 -4.29 11.97 -6.98
C LEU A 50 -4.20 11.02 -8.17
N GLU A 51 -5.01 11.25 -9.19
CA GLU A 51 -4.94 10.50 -10.44
C GLU A 51 -3.57 10.64 -11.12
N ASN A 52 -3.16 9.61 -11.83
CA ASN A 52 -1.89 9.54 -12.56
C ASN A 52 -0.63 9.73 -11.69
N GLN A 53 -0.70 9.22 -10.46
CA GLN A 53 0.39 9.36 -9.49
C GLN A 53 1.30 8.12 -9.49
N LYS A 54 2.61 8.39 -9.39
CA LYS A 54 3.63 7.35 -9.14
C LYS A 54 4.21 7.54 -7.74
N ILE A 55 4.04 6.56 -6.87
CA ILE A 55 4.51 6.63 -5.48
C ILE A 55 5.43 5.45 -5.20
N ALA A 56 6.61 5.73 -4.72
CA ALA A 56 7.48 4.73 -4.11
C ALA A 56 7.67 5.04 -2.62
N VAL A 57 7.61 4.01 -1.80
CA VAL A 57 7.83 4.09 -0.35
C VAL A 57 8.91 3.09 0.03
N GLN A 58 10.00 3.58 0.58
CA GLN A 58 11.05 2.75 1.19
C GLN A 58 11.02 2.95 2.70
N LEU A 59 10.83 1.85 3.42
CA LEU A 59 10.94 1.78 4.87
C LEU A 59 12.27 1.12 5.23
N THR A 60 13.03 1.72 6.13
CA THR A 60 14.17 1.09 6.80
C THR A 60 13.86 1.05 8.29
N LEU A 61 13.81 -0.14 8.89
CA LEU A 61 13.38 -0.33 10.27
C LEU A 61 14.54 -0.85 11.12
N GLU A 62 14.87 -0.09 12.16
CA GLU A 62 15.86 -0.45 13.15
C GLU A 62 15.29 -1.36 14.26
N GLU A 63 16.06 -1.61 15.30
CA GLU A 63 15.69 -2.53 16.39
C GLU A 63 14.41 -2.10 17.10
N GLY A 64 13.42 -3.01 17.12
CA GLY A 64 12.13 -2.78 17.75
C GLY A 64 11.27 -1.68 17.10
N ALA A 65 11.68 -1.15 15.95
CA ALA A 65 10.92 -0.13 15.23
C ALA A 65 9.62 -0.70 14.65
N GLU A 66 8.56 0.10 14.62
CA GLU A 66 7.27 -0.27 14.06
C GLU A 66 6.85 0.72 12.97
N ALA A 67 6.37 0.23 11.82
CA ALA A 67 5.83 1.07 10.76
C ALA A 67 4.52 0.53 10.19
N MET A 68 3.59 1.43 9.91
CA MET A 68 2.38 1.16 9.16
C MET A 68 2.23 2.17 8.02
N VAL A 69 2.17 1.67 6.79
CA VAL A 69 1.96 2.48 5.60
C VAL A 69 0.71 2.00 4.87
N ARG A 70 -0.18 2.93 4.54
CA ARG A 70 -1.35 2.65 3.71
C ARG A 70 -1.31 3.50 2.44
N LEU A 71 -1.58 2.87 1.32
CA LEU A 71 -1.78 3.50 0.01
C LEU A 71 -3.23 3.22 -0.41
N LEU A 72 -4.04 4.26 -0.47
CA LEU A 72 -5.48 4.16 -0.70
C LEU A 72 -5.85 4.97 -1.93
N CYS A 73 -6.24 4.34 -3.02
CA CYS A 73 -6.59 5.04 -4.25
C CYS A 73 -7.96 4.62 -4.81
N HIS A 74 -8.59 5.56 -5.49
CA HIS A 74 -9.80 5.35 -6.25
C HIS A 74 -9.59 5.93 -7.66
N GLY A 75 -9.33 5.05 -8.61
CA GLY A 75 -9.11 5.41 -10.01
C GLY A 75 -10.40 5.37 -10.81
N ARG A 76 -10.59 6.40 -11.62
CA ARG A 76 -11.71 6.55 -12.56
C ARG A 76 -11.20 6.94 -13.92
N GLU A 77 -12.05 6.85 -14.93
CA GLU A 77 -11.74 7.17 -16.31
C GLU A 77 -10.49 6.41 -16.80
N ARG A 78 -9.43 7.12 -17.17
CA ARG A 78 -8.14 6.57 -17.64
C ARG A 78 -7.00 6.81 -16.65
N SER A 79 -7.33 6.92 -15.37
CA SER A 79 -6.31 7.14 -14.36
C SER A 79 -5.28 5.97 -14.30
N ASP A 80 -4.01 6.32 -14.10
CA ASP A 80 -2.91 5.37 -14.03
C ASP A 80 -2.11 5.59 -12.73
N PHE A 81 -1.98 4.52 -11.93
CA PHE A 81 -1.25 4.55 -10.67
C PHE A 81 -0.10 3.56 -10.70
N THR A 82 1.07 4.02 -10.31
CA THR A 82 2.23 3.16 -10.11
C THR A 82 2.68 3.22 -8.66
N PHE A 83 2.62 2.07 -7.95
CA PHE A 83 3.06 1.99 -6.56
C PHE A 83 4.22 1.02 -6.41
N ARG A 84 5.25 1.44 -5.67
CA ARG A 84 6.41 0.63 -5.31
C ARG A 84 6.63 0.71 -3.81
N THR A 85 6.76 -0.42 -3.14
CA THR A 85 7.03 -0.43 -1.69
C THR A 85 8.18 -1.35 -1.36
N LEU A 86 9.07 -0.91 -0.48
CA LEU A 86 10.17 -1.70 0.06
C LEU A 86 10.15 -1.62 1.59
N GLN A 87 10.02 -2.77 2.25
CA GLN A 87 10.11 -2.93 3.69
C GLN A 87 11.44 -3.61 3.99
N ARG A 88 12.44 -2.84 4.45
CA ARG A 88 13.76 -3.33 4.80
C ARG A 88 13.93 -3.35 6.31
N HIS A 89 14.08 -4.53 6.89
CA HIS A 89 14.32 -4.74 8.30
C HIS A 89 15.82 -4.87 8.56
N VAL A 90 16.37 -3.92 9.31
CA VAL A 90 17.82 -3.89 9.64
C VAL A 90 18.07 -4.09 11.14
N GLY A 91 17.00 -4.12 11.97
CA GLY A 91 17.07 -4.35 13.40
C GLY A 91 16.15 -5.47 13.87
N ASN A 92 16.57 -6.16 14.95
CA ASN A 92 15.80 -7.25 15.55
C ASN A 92 14.46 -6.76 16.10
N GLY A 93 13.43 -7.64 16.08
CA GLY A 93 12.13 -7.37 16.66
C GLY A 93 11.33 -6.26 15.98
N SER A 94 11.79 -5.78 14.82
CA SER A 94 11.09 -4.73 14.07
C SER A 94 9.80 -5.25 13.41
N LYS A 95 8.81 -4.34 13.26
CA LYS A 95 7.50 -4.70 12.70
C LYS A 95 7.10 -3.74 11.59
N SER A 96 6.51 -4.27 10.52
CA SER A 96 5.96 -3.45 9.45
C SER A 96 4.66 -4.00 8.89
N VAL A 97 3.75 -3.09 8.54
CA VAL A 97 2.56 -3.37 7.75
C VAL A 97 2.50 -2.38 6.60
N VAL A 98 2.45 -2.91 5.38
CA VAL A 98 2.13 -2.13 4.19
C VAL A 98 0.81 -2.63 3.64
N GLU A 99 -0.18 -1.74 3.56
CA GLU A 99 -1.49 -2.03 3.01
C GLU A 99 -1.77 -1.13 1.81
N VAL A 100 -2.05 -1.76 0.67
CA VAL A 100 -2.46 -1.07 -0.56
C VAL A 100 -3.89 -1.49 -0.87
N ARG A 101 -4.79 -0.52 -0.97
CA ARG A 101 -6.18 -0.73 -1.40
C ARG A 101 -6.50 0.18 -2.56
N CYS A 102 -6.94 -0.40 -3.65
CA CYS A 102 -7.29 0.31 -4.85
C CYS A 102 -8.70 -0.05 -5.29
N VAL A 103 -9.46 0.96 -5.68
CA VAL A 103 -10.72 0.81 -6.41
C VAL A 103 -10.49 1.32 -7.82
N CYS A 104 -10.84 0.53 -8.82
CA CYS A 104 -10.66 0.86 -10.22
C CYS A 104 -11.99 0.77 -10.96
N GLU A 105 -12.43 1.90 -11.51
CA GLU A 105 -13.59 2.05 -12.38
C GLU A 105 -13.12 2.36 -13.81
N ASP A 106 -14.01 2.23 -14.77
CA ASP A 106 -13.79 2.53 -16.19
C ASP A 106 -12.55 1.84 -16.77
N GLU A 107 -11.57 2.59 -17.29
CA GLU A 107 -10.30 2.12 -17.83
C GLU A 107 -9.12 2.34 -16.85
N ALA A 108 -9.39 2.58 -15.55
CA ALA A 108 -8.36 2.86 -14.57
C ALA A 108 -7.36 1.70 -14.41
N ARG A 109 -6.10 2.03 -14.20
CA ARG A 109 -4.99 1.06 -14.10
C ARG A 109 -4.17 1.25 -12.84
N VAL A 110 -3.73 0.13 -12.26
CA VAL A 110 -2.82 0.11 -11.12
C VAL A 110 -1.69 -0.89 -11.39
N ASP A 111 -0.45 -0.47 -11.25
CA ASP A 111 0.74 -1.33 -11.20
C ASP A 111 1.36 -1.23 -9.79
N TYR A 112 1.18 -2.27 -8.99
CA TYR A 112 1.76 -2.38 -7.66
C TYR A 112 2.84 -3.45 -7.60
N ARG A 113 4.02 -3.06 -7.10
CA ARG A 113 5.08 -4.01 -6.74
C ARG A 113 5.59 -3.71 -5.34
N GLY A 114 5.65 -4.74 -4.52
CA GLY A 114 6.10 -4.61 -3.15
C GLY A 114 7.15 -5.65 -2.79
N LYS A 115 8.12 -5.27 -1.95
CA LYS A 115 9.17 -6.17 -1.48
C LYS A 115 9.38 -6.08 0.02
N ILE A 116 9.55 -7.24 0.67
CA ILE A 116 10.02 -7.37 2.05
C ILE A 116 11.45 -7.91 2.01
N GLU A 117 12.37 -7.26 2.72
CA GLU A 117 13.77 -7.70 2.86
C GLU A 117 14.12 -7.90 4.32
N VAL A 118 14.61 -9.11 4.66
CA VAL A 118 15.11 -9.44 6.00
C VAL A 118 16.47 -10.17 5.87
N PRO A 119 17.58 -9.54 6.28
CA PRO A 119 18.90 -10.15 6.27
C PRO A 119 19.03 -11.35 7.23
N GLU A 120 20.02 -12.21 7.01
CA GLU A 120 20.20 -13.47 7.72
C GLU A 120 20.37 -13.34 9.26
N HIS A 121 20.99 -12.26 9.69
CA HIS A 121 21.32 -12.04 11.12
C HIS A 121 20.22 -11.29 11.91
N ILE A 122 19.14 -10.92 11.26
CA ILE A 122 18.02 -10.19 11.88
C ILE A 122 16.93 -11.18 12.30
N THR A 123 16.48 -11.12 13.56
CA THR A 123 15.53 -12.05 14.15
C THR A 123 14.31 -11.35 14.75
N GLY A 124 13.23 -12.11 15.00
CA GLY A 124 12.01 -11.60 15.65
C GLY A 124 11.20 -10.61 14.83
N VAL A 125 11.44 -10.54 13.52
CA VAL A 125 10.72 -9.62 12.61
C VAL A 125 9.30 -10.08 12.36
N LYS A 126 8.36 -9.11 12.33
CA LYS A 126 6.99 -9.31 11.85
C LYS A 126 6.71 -8.35 10.70
N ALA A 127 6.51 -8.87 9.51
CA ALA A 127 6.25 -8.06 8.33
C ALA A 127 5.01 -8.53 7.56
N GLU A 128 4.13 -7.59 7.24
CA GLU A 128 2.95 -7.87 6.43
C GLU A 128 2.89 -6.95 5.22
N GLN A 129 2.54 -7.53 4.08
CA GLN A 129 2.25 -6.81 2.84
C GLN A 129 0.90 -7.25 2.31
N LYS A 130 -0.08 -6.36 2.35
CA LYS A 130 -1.45 -6.63 1.92
C LYS A 130 -1.81 -5.76 0.72
N ASN A 131 -2.28 -6.38 -0.35
CA ASN A 131 -2.82 -5.65 -1.50
C ASN A 131 -4.23 -6.15 -1.79
N LYS A 132 -5.20 -5.23 -1.75
CA LYS A 132 -6.60 -5.52 -2.05
C LYS A 132 -7.09 -4.56 -3.12
N ASN A 133 -7.68 -5.09 -4.17
CA ASN A 133 -8.13 -4.30 -5.30
C ASN A 133 -9.56 -4.67 -5.68
N LEU A 134 -10.41 -3.65 -5.84
CA LEU A 134 -11.75 -3.77 -6.39
C LEU A 134 -11.75 -3.32 -7.84
N LEU A 135 -12.16 -4.20 -8.74
CA LEU A 135 -12.44 -3.88 -10.14
C LEU A 135 -13.94 -3.74 -10.32
N LEU A 136 -14.40 -2.56 -10.69
CA LEU A 136 -15.83 -2.24 -10.86
C LEU A 136 -16.26 -2.15 -12.32
N SER A 137 -15.31 -2.26 -13.25
CA SER A 137 -15.54 -2.34 -14.69
C SER A 137 -14.66 -3.40 -15.35
N THR A 138 -15.07 -3.84 -16.53
CA THR A 138 -14.38 -4.89 -17.32
C THR A 138 -13.05 -4.39 -17.92
N GLU A 139 -12.93 -3.10 -18.14
CA GLU A 139 -11.76 -2.46 -18.73
C GLU A 139 -10.72 -2.02 -17.68
N ALA A 140 -11.10 -2.03 -16.40
CA ALA A 140 -10.20 -1.74 -15.30
C ALA A 140 -9.13 -2.83 -15.16
N TYR A 141 -7.90 -2.43 -14.88
CA TYR A 141 -6.76 -3.35 -14.84
C TYR A 141 -5.89 -3.14 -13.60
N VAL A 142 -5.52 -4.24 -12.95
CA VAL A 142 -4.57 -4.24 -11.83
C VAL A 142 -3.47 -5.27 -12.09
N TYR A 143 -2.23 -4.83 -12.03
CA TYR A 143 -1.06 -5.69 -11.93
C TYR A 143 -0.53 -5.64 -10.49
N THR A 144 -0.26 -6.78 -9.90
CA THR A 144 0.30 -6.86 -8.55
C THR A 144 1.40 -7.91 -8.47
N GLU A 145 2.55 -7.52 -7.91
CA GLU A 145 3.74 -8.37 -7.78
C GLU A 145 4.33 -8.22 -6.36
N PRO A 146 3.83 -9.01 -5.39
CA PRO A 146 4.45 -9.08 -4.07
C PRO A 146 5.70 -9.97 -4.13
N ALA A 147 6.79 -9.53 -3.47
CA ALA A 147 8.06 -10.26 -3.38
C ALA A 147 8.60 -10.31 -1.96
N MET A 148 9.40 -11.33 -1.66
CA MET A 148 10.11 -11.48 -0.38
C MET A 148 11.56 -11.93 -0.62
N ASP A 149 12.50 -11.28 0.09
CA ASP A 149 13.90 -11.72 0.22
C ASP A 149 14.20 -11.91 1.71
N ILE A 150 13.84 -13.09 2.22
CA ILE A 150 13.94 -13.43 3.62
C ILE A 150 15.06 -14.45 3.81
N ARG A 151 16.13 -14.05 4.48
CA ARG A 151 17.30 -14.91 4.73
C ARG A 151 17.37 -15.38 6.18
N SER A 152 16.60 -14.79 7.07
CA SER A 152 16.48 -15.20 8.46
C SER A 152 15.47 -16.35 8.64
N LYS A 153 15.67 -17.15 9.71
CA LYS A 153 14.79 -18.28 10.06
C LYS A 153 13.78 -17.97 11.17
N ASP A 154 14.02 -16.91 11.94
CA ASP A 154 13.17 -16.52 13.08
C ASP A 154 12.42 -15.24 12.75
N VAL A 155 11.43 -15.35 11.85
CA VAL A 155 10.61 -14.23 11.39
C VAL A 155 9.19 -14.68 11.04
N GLU A 156 8.24 -13.77 11.16
CA GLU A 156 6.85 -13.91 10.72
C GLU A 156 6.58 -12.93 9.57
N CYS A 157 6.67 -13.40 8.35
CA CYS A 157 6.47 -12.56 7.17
C CYS A 157 5.32 -13.08 6.31
N PHE A 158 4.39 -12.20 5.96
CA PHE A 158 3.22 -12.52 5.16
C PHE A 158 3.07 -11.54 4.01
N HIS A 159 2.68 -12.05 2.86
CA HIS A 159 2.15 -11.23 1.79
C HIS A 159 0.84 -11.82 1.25
N GLY A 160 -0.01 -10.96 0.73
CA GLY A 160 -1.25 -11.37 0.09
C GLY A 160 -1.73 -10.32 -0.90
N ALA A 161 -2.21 -10.80 -2.04
CA ALA A 161 -2.87 -9.97 -3.04
C ALA A 161 -4.25 -10.55 -3.35
N ALA A 162 -5.26 -9.68 -3.43
CA ALA A 162 -6.60 -10.03 -3.83
C ALA A 162 -7.11 -9.01 -4.86
N VAL A 163 -7.72 -9.52 -5.92
CA VAL A 163 -8.35 -8.74 -6.97
C VAL A 163 -9.74 -9.32 -7.22
N GLY A 164 -10.76 -8.48 -7.19
CA GLY A 164 -12.15 -8.93 -7.41
C GLY A 164 -13.13 -7.77 -7.48
N GLY A 165 -14.40 -8.07 -7.77
CA GLY A 165 -15.51 -7.11 -7.72
C GLY A 165 -16.17 -7.08 -6.35
N ILE A 166 -17.22 -6.27 -6.23
CA ILE A 166 -18.11 -6.31 -5.07
C ILE A 166 -18.96 -7.59 -5.16
N ASP A 167 -19.00 -8.36 -4.07
CA ASP A 167 -19.84 -9.53 -3.99
C ASP A 167 -21.32 -9.16 -4.24
N PRO A 168 -21.97 -9.77 -5.22
CA PRO A 168 -23.38 -9.51 -5.51
C PRO A 168 -24.31 -9.69 -4.30
N GLU A 169 -23.99 -10.58 -3.38
CA GLU A 169 -24.78 -10.80 -2.17
C GLU A 169 -24.74 -9.58 -1.23
N VAL A 170 -23.64 -8.87 -1.18
CA VAL A 170 -23.52 -7.62 -0.42
C VAL A 170 -24.45 -6.55 -1.01
N LEU A 171 -24.45 -6.39 -2.33
CA LEU A 171 -25.33 -5.44 -2.99
C LEU A 171 -26.81 -5.83 -2.80
N ARG A 172 -27.14 -7.13 -2.87
CA ARG A 172 -28.47 -7.65 -2.60
C ARG A 172 -28.91 -7.34 -1.17
N TYR A 173 -28.03 -7.51 -0.18
CA TYR A 173 -28.32 -7.18 1.21
C TYR A 173 -28.72 -5.72 1.41
N PHE A 174 -28.00 -4.80 0.78
CA PHE A 174 -28.35 -3.36 0.82
C PHE A 174 -29.68 -3.08 0.11
N SER A 175 -29.93 -3.69 -1.04
CA SER A 175 -31.19 -3.53 -1.79
C SER A 175 -32.39 -4.00 -0.98
N MET A 176 -32.28 -5.11 -0.24
CA MET A 176 -33.34 -5.59 0.66
C MET A 176 -33.69 -4.62 1.79
N ARG A 177 -32.80 -3.65 2.07
CA ARG A 177 -33.00 -2.56 3.05
C ARG A 177 -33.43 -1.26 2.40
N GLY A 178 -33.81 -1.29 1.12
CA GLY A 178 -34.30 -0.14 0.39
C GLY A 178 -33.21 0.81 -0.09
N MET A 179 -31.93 0.41 -0.05
CA MET A 179 -30.83 1.23 -0.56
C MET A 179 -30.72 1.06 -2.08
N GLU A 180 -30.61 2.17 -2.80
CA GLU A 180 -30.34 2.16 -4.23
C GLU A 180 -28.96 1.57 -4.52
N LYS A 181 -28.83 0.91 -5.69
CA LYS A 181 -27.59 0.21 -6.07
C LYS A 181 -26.36 1.13 -6.05
N LEU A 182 -26.49 2.34 -6.58
CA LEU A 182 -25.38 3.30 -6.63
C LEU A 182 -24.92 3.70 -5.23
N SER A 183 -25.86 4.07 -4.35
CA SER A 183 -25.56 4.42 -2.95
C SER A 183 -24.93 3.25 -2.17
N ALA A 184 -25.38 2.02 -2.45
CA ALA A 184 -24.81 0.82 -1.86
C ALA A 184 -23.36 0.59 -2.30
N GLN A 185 -23.05 0.81 -3.57
CA GLN A 185 -21.69 0.73 -4.10
C GLN A 185 -20.78 1.80 -3.47
N GLU A 186 -21.22 3.05 -3.44
CA GLU A 186 -20.46 4.15 -2.83
C GLU A 186 -20.17 3.89 -1.35
N LEU A 187 -21.15 3.41 -0.59
CA LEU A 187 -20.96 3.04 0.82
C LEU A 187 -19.96 1.90 0.98
N TYR A 188 -20.02 0.89 0.11
CA TYR A 188 -19.07 -0.22 0.13
C TYR A 188 -17.63 0.26 -0.18
N ILE A 189 -17.48 1.09 -1.22
CA ILE A 189 -16.18 1.69 -1.60
C ILE A 189 -15.60 2.51 -0.44
N ALA A 190 -16.42 3.36 0.18
CA ALA A 190 -16.00 4.16 1.32
C ALA A 190 -15.52 3.28 2.49
N GLY A 191 -16.24 2.18 2.79
CA GLY A 191 -15.82 1.20 3.79
C GLY A 191 -14.56 0.42 3.41
N PHE A 192 -14.38 0.13 2.13
CA PHE A 192 -13.21 -0.58 1.62
C PHE A 192 -11.94 0.26 1.70
N LEU A 193 -12.04 1.59 1.49
CA LEU A 193 -10.92 2.53 1.53
C LEU A 193 -10.65 3.12 2.93
N ASN A 194 -11.39 2.77 3.96
CA ASN A 194 -11.14 3.15 5.35
C ASN A 194 -10.52 2.00 6.14
#